data_060c73ae4c9a82f4e3c59e4e1e0422c3
#
_entry.id   060c73ae4c9a82f4e3c59e4e1e0422c3
#
_cell.length_a   1.000
_cell.length_b   1.000
_cell.length_c   1.000
_cell.angle_alpha   90.00
_cell.angle_beta   90.00
_cell.angle_gamma   90.00
#
_symmetry.space_group_name_H-M   'P 1'
#
loop_
_entity.id
_entity.type
_entity.pdbx_description
1 polymer ?
#
loop_
_entity_poly.entity_id
_entity_poly.type
_entity_poly.pdbx_seq_one_letter_code
_entity_poly.pdbx_strand_id
1 'polypeptide(L)'
;MAPISLKIRILDKEYQVNCQPEERDALEYSAQLLNEKMEEIRRGSHIIGLERIAVMAALNLAHDLIRSEESAKVDDGAADLLQAMDSKLDSVLSDLST
;
A
#
# COMPACT_ATOMS: atom_id res chain seq x y z
N MET A 1 -15.69 -4.81 17.42
CA MET A 1 -16.65 -4.12 16.54
C MET A 1 -16.68 -4.79 15.18
N ALA A 2 -17.84 -4.71 14.53
CA ALA A 2 -18.01 -5.35 13.23
C ALA A 2 -17.15 -4.64 12.18
N PRO A 3 -16.52 -5.38 11.26
CA PRO A 3 -15.78 -4.77 10.18
C PRO A 3 -16.69 -3.97 9.24
N ILE A 4 -16.14 -2.95 8.64
CA ILE A 4 -16.85 -2.15 7.66
C ILE A 4 -16.28 -2.43 6.26
N SER A 5 -17.07 -2.10 5.25
CA SER A 5 -16.65 -2.21 3.86
C SER A 5 -16.24 -0.83 3.35
N LEU A 6 -15.06 -0.74 2.80
CA LEU A 6 -14.52 0.52 2.30
C LEU A 6 -14.27 0.40 0.80
N LYS A 7 -14.76 1.38 0.05
CA LYS A 7 -14.51 1.45 -1.38
C LYS A 7 -13.25 2.25 -1.63
N ILE A 8 -12.32 1.64 -2.36
CA ILE A 8 -11.05 2.25 -2.72
C ILE A 8 -10.97 2.36 -4.23
N ARG A 9 -10.61 3.53 -4.72
CA ARG A 9 -10.42 3.74 -6.15
C ARG A 9 -8.94 3.81 -6.46
N ILE A 10 -8.50 2.90 -7.34
CA ILE A 10 -7.12 2.85 -7.80
C ILE A 10 -7.14 2.98 -9.32
N LEU A 11 -6.61 4.07 -9.84
CA LEU A 11 -6.68 4.45 -11.24
C LEU A 11 -8.14 4.48 -11.70
N ASP A 12 -8.51 3.61 -12.62
CA ASP A 12 -9.87 3.60 -13.16
C ASP A 12 -10.75 2.49 -12.55
N LYS A 13 -10.26 1.81 -11.54
CA LYS A 13 -10.97 0.68 -10.94
C LYS A 13 -11.33 0.93 -9.49
N GLU A 14 -12.45 0.38 -9.08
CA GLU A 14 -12.89 0.41 -7.70
C GLU A 14 -12.70 -0.96 -7.07
N TYR A 15 -12.22 -0.95 -5.84
CA TYR A 15 -12.04 -2.14 -5.03
C TYR A 15 -12.78 -1.99 -3.73
N GLN A 16 -13.33 -3.09 -3.25
CA GLN A 16 -14.00 -3.11 -1.97
C GLN A 16 -13.16 -3.88 -0.98
N VAL A 17 -12.81 -3.24 0.13
CA VAL A 17 -11.93 -3.82 1.14
C VAL A 17 -12.64 -3.78 2.49
N ASN A 18 -12.58 -4.88 3.21
CA ASN A 18 -13.10 -4.94 4.56
C ASN A 18 -12.01 -4.51 5.55
N CYS A 19 -12.38 -3.65 6.48
CA CYS A 19 -11.43 -3.19 7.49
C CYS A 19 -12.18 -2.89 8.79
N GLN A 20 -11.42 -2.77 9.86
CA GLN A 20 -11.98 -2.31 11.12
C GLN A 20 -12.21 -0.80 11.05
N PRO A 21 -13.23 -0.27 11.75
CA PRO A 21 -13.49 1.18 11.72
C PRO A 21 -12.28 2.03 12.09
N GLU A 22 -11.44 1.56 12.99
CA GLU A 22 -10.25 2.27 13.43
C GLU A 22 -9.18 2.37 12.32
N GLU A 23 -9.23 1.48 11.34
CA GLU A 23 -8.26 1.42 10.24
C GLU A 23 -8.70 2.22 9.03
N ARG A 24 -9.92 2.71 9.03
CA ARG A 24 -10.51 3.37 7.87
C ARG A 24 -9.68 4.53 7.34
N ASP A 25 -9.33 5.47 8.20
CA ASP A 25 -8.61 6.68 7.79
C ASP A 25 -7.21 6.34 7.27
N ALA A 26 -6.53 5.43 7.93
CA ALA A 26 -5.21 4.99 7.51
C ALA A 26 -5.27 4.28 6.16
N LEU A 27 -6.30 3.46 5.96
CA LEU A 27 -6.46 2.73 4.71
C LEU A 27 -6.82 3.66 3.56
N GLU A 28 -7.68 4.64 3.80
CA GLU A 28 -8.01 5.65 2.79
C GLU A 28 -6.78 6.44 2.38
N TYR A 29 -5.98 6.85 3.35
CA TYR A 29 -4.73 7.56 3.09
C TYR A 29 -3.75 6.69 2.28
N SER A 30 -3.63 5.43 2.66
CA SER A 30 -2.78 4.48 1.96
C SER A 30 -3.22 4.27 0.51
N ALA A 31 -4.52 4.17 0.29
CA ALA A 31 -5.07 4.02 -1.04
C ALA A 31 -4.80 5.26 -1.90
N GLN A 32 -4.94 6.43 -1.32
CA GLN A 32 -4.65 7.68 -2.02
C GLN A 32 -3.17 7.76 -2.40
N LEU A 33 -2.29 7.41 -1.49
CA LEU A 33 -0.86 7.41 -1.73
C LEU A 33 -0.47 6.45 -2.85
N LEU A 34 -1.03 5.25 -2.80
CA LEU A 34 -0.80 4.24 -3.84
C LEU A 34 -1.31 4.73 -5.19
N ASN A 35 -2.50 5.30 -5.22
CA ASN A 35 -3.09 5.80 -6.45
C ASN A 35 -2.22 6.91 -7.07
N GLU A 36 -1.75 7.83 -6.26
CA GLU A 36 -0.86 8.91 -6.72
C GLU A 36 0.43 8.34 -7.31
N LYS A 37 1.00 7.34 -6.66
CA LYS A 37 2.23 6.70 -7.13
C LYS A 37 1.99 5.98 -8.46
N MET A 38 0.87 5.29 -8.58
CA MET A 38 0.54 4.58 -9.81
C MET A 38 0.26 5.55 -10.96
N GLU A 39 -0.40 6.66 -10.70
CA GLU A 39 -0.62 7.68 -11.71
C GLU A 39 0.68 8.31 -12.19
N GLU A 40 1.59 8.56 -11.26
CA GLU A 40 2.91 9.08 -11.57
C GLU A 40 3.68 8.14 -12.51
N ILE A 41 3.64 6.86 -12.21
CA ILE A 41 4.29 5.83 -13.03
C ILE A 41 3.64 5.76 -14.42
N ARG A 42 2.31 5.79 -14.45
CA ARG A 42 1.57 5.71 -15.71
C ARG A 42 1.92 6.87 -16.63
N ARG A 43 2.06 8.08 -16.07
CA ARG A 43 2.37 9.27 -16.87
C ARG A 43 3.83 9.36 -17.27
N GLY A 44 4.73 8.86 -16.43
CA GLY A 44 6.16 9.04 -16.63
C GLY A 44 6.87 7.90 -17.34
N SER A 45 6.16 6.84 -17.71
CA SER A 45 6.78 5.68 -18.33
C SER A 45 5.87 5.07 -19.38
N HIS A 46 6.45 4.17 -20.18
CA HIS A 46 5.69 3.43 -21.21
C HIS A 46 5.14 2.11 -20.68
N ILE A 47 5.10 1.96 -19.37
CA ILE A 47 4.57 0.74 -18.75
C ILE A 47 3.07 0.70 -18.96
N ILE A 48 2.60 -0.39 -19.57
CA ILE A 48 1.18 -0.58 -19.87
C ILE A 48 0.66 -1.75 -19.04
N GLY A 49 -0.52 -1.59 -18.50
CA GLY A 49 -1.17 -2.63 -17.72
C GLY A 49 -1.21 -2.32 -16.24
N LEU A 50 -2.39 -2.46 -15.66
CA LEU A 50 -2.63 -2.14 -14.26
C LEU A 50 -1.71 -2.95 -13.33
N GLU A 51 -1.55 -4.22 -13.63
CA GLU A 51 -0.72 -5.11 -12.82
C GLU A 51 0.73 -4.63 -12.77
N ARG A 52 1.30 -4.28 -13.92
CA ARG A 52 2.68 -3.82 -13.99
C ARG A 52 2.88 -2.50 -13.28
N ILE A 53 1.93 -1.59 -13.47
CA ILE A 53 1.98 -0.29 -12.78
C ILE A 53 1.91 -0.51 -11.27
N ALA A 54 1.05 -1.42 -10.83
CA ALA A 54 0.91 -1.73 -9.40
C ALA A 54 2.20 -2.33 -8.83
N VAL A 55 2.84 -3.23 -9.56
CA VAL A 55 4.10 -3.83 -9.11
C VAL A 55 5.19 -2.77 -9.00
N MET A 56 5.31 -1.90 -9.98
CA MET A 56 6.30 -0.82 -9.94
C MET A 56 6.03 0.15 -8.80
N ALA A 57 4.76 0.49 -8.57
CA ALA A 57 4.39 1.34 -7.45
C ALA A 57 4.74 0.68 -6.12
N ALA A 58 4.46 -0.60 -5.99
CA ALA A 58 4.78 -1.35 -4.79
C ALA A 58 6.28 -1.39 -4.52
N LEU A 59 7.08 -1.59 -5.56
CA LEU A 59 8.54 -1.57 -5.43
C LEU A 59 9.06 -0.21 -5.00
N ASN A 60 8.52 0.86 -5.57
CA ASN A 60 8.90 2.21 -5.18
C ASN A 60 8.55 2.51 -3.73
N LEU A 61 7.35 2.12 -3.32
CA LEU A 61 6.91 2.34 -1.94
C LEU A 61 7.70 1.49 -0.96
N ALA A 62 8.01 0.26 -1.33
CA ALA A 62 8.84 -0.62 -0.50
C ALA A 62 10.25 -0.04 -0.36
N HIS A 63 10.79 0.52 -1.44
CA HIS A 63 12.10 1.16 -1.41
C HIS A 63 12.09 2.37 -0.48
N ASP A 64 11.05 3.20 -0.58
CA ASP A 64 10.90 4.36 0.29
C ASP A 64 10.79 3.94 1.75
N LEU A 65 10.10 2.84 2.01
CA LEU A 65 9.97 2.29 3.35
C LEU A 65 11.32 1.85 3.91
N ILE A 66 12.13 1.17 3.11
CA ILE A 66 13.47 0.73 3.50
C ILE A 66 14.36 1.93 3.82
N ARG A 67 14.29 2.97 3.00
CA ARG A 67 15.04 4.20 3.25
C ARG A 67 14.60 4.88 4.54
N SER A 68 13.31 4.91 4.80
CA SER A 68 12.76 5.44 6.04
C SER A 68 13.21 4.62 7.25
N GLU A 69 13.26 3.30 7.09
CA GLU A 69 13.74 2.39 8.11
C GLU A 69 15.20 2.64 8.44
N GLU A 70 16.03 2.84 7.43
CA GLU A 70 17.45 3.18 7.63
C GLU A 70 17.62 4.49 8.37
N SER A 71 16.80 5.48 8.05
CA SER A 71 16.81 6.78 8.72
C SER A 71 16.33 6.70 10.16
N ALA A 72 15.47 5.72 10.46
CA ALA A 72 14.87 5.54 11.79
C ALA A 72 15.60 4.51 12.65
N LYS A 73 16.80 4.11 12.27
CA LYS A 73 17.57 3.09 12.99
C LYS A 73 17.85 3.42 14.45
N VAL A 74 17.63 4.64 14.84
CA VAL A 74 17.85 5.10 16.22
C VAL A 74 16.63 4.86 17.09
N ASP A 75 15.49 4.48 16.51
CA ASP A 75 14.23 4.33 17.21
C ASP A 75 13.73 2.88 17.11
N ASP A 76 13.83 2.16 18.23
CA ASP A 76 13.41 0.75 18.30
C ASP A 76 11.92 0.55 18.04
N GLY A 77 11.09 1.55 18.34
CA GLY A 77 9.66 1.47 18.08
C GLY A 77 9.31 1.44 16.61
N ALA A 78 10.13 2.06 15.78
CA ALA A 78 9.91 2.07 14.34
C ALA A 78 10.10 0.68 13.72
N ALA A 79 11.04 -0.10 14.25
CA ALA A 79 11.29 -1.46 13.75
C ALA A 79 10.08 -2.37 13.96
N ASP A 80 9.43 -2.27 15.12
CA ASP A 80 8.24 -3.06 15.41
C ASP A 80 7.09 -2.69 14.49
N LEU A 81 6.91 -1.41 14.23
CA LEU A 81 5.85 -0.94 13.34
C LEU A 81 6.07 -1.44 11.91
N LEU A 82 7.30 -1.41 11.45
CA LEU A 82 7.64 -1.89 10.11
C LEU A 82 7.42 -3.38 9.96
N GLN A 83 7.72 -4.17 10.98
CA GLN A 83 7.44 -5.60 10.96
C GLN A 83 5.94 -5.88 10.88
N ALA A 84 5.14 -5.12 11.61
CA ALA A 84 3.69 -5.27 11.57
C ALA A 84 3.14 -4.93 10.19
N MET A 85 3.66 -3.91 9.55
CA MET A 85 3.27 -3.53 8.19
C MET A 85 3.66 -4.60 7.16
N ASP A 86 4.86 -5.15 7.30
CA ASP A 86 5.34 -6.24 6.44
C ASP A 86 4.43 -7.45 6.52
N SER A 87 4.04 -7.84 7.72
CA SER A 87 3.13 -8.98 7.92
C SER A 87 1.79 -8.75 7.26
N LYS A 88 1.26 -7.54 7.32
CA LYS A 88 -0.01 -7.20 6.69
C LYS A 88 0.10 -7.20 5.17
N LEU A 89 1.21 -6.70 4.64
CA LEU A 89 1.45 -6.72 3.20
C LEU A 89 1.56 -8.14 2.66
N ASP A 90 2.27 -9.01 3.37
CA ASP A 90 2.38 -10.41 2.99
C ASP A 90 1.02 -11.09 2.95
N SER A 91 0.17 -10.78 3.92
CA SER A 91 -1.17 -11.32 4.00
C SER A 91 -2.01 -10.89 2.80
N VAL A 92 -1.94 -9.62 2.44
CA VAL A 92 -2.68 -9.09 1.29
C VAL A 92 -2.16 -9.67 -0.01
N LEU A 93 -0.85 -9.76 -0.18
CA LEU A 93 -0.24 -10.33 -1.37
C LEU A 93 -0.58 -11.81 -1.53
N SER A 94 -0.63 -12.53 -0.42
CA SER A 94 -1.04 -13.94 -0.42
C SER A 94 -2.47 -14.10 -0.90
N ASP A 95 -3.36 -13.24 -0.45
CA ASP A 95 -4.76 -13.24 -0.88
C ASP A 95 -4.90 -12.89 -2.37
N LEU A 96 -4.07 -11.99 -2.86
CA LEU A 96 -4.10 -11.58 -4.27
C LEU A 96 -3.50 -12.61 -5.21
N SER A 97 -2.63 -13.48 -4.71
CA SER A 97 -1.97 -14.49 -5.53
C SER A 97 -2.81 -15.76 -5.71
N THR A 98 -3.91 -15.86 -5.00
CA THR A 98 -4.87 -16.96 -5.18
C THR A 98 -6.01 -16.51 -6.06
#